data_e5cfe2900151031625a32c89afa96f6c
#
_entry.id   e5cfe2900151031625a32c89afa96f6c
#
_cell.length_a   1.000
_cell.length_b   1.000
_cell.length_c   1.000
_cell.angle_alpha   90.00
_cell.angle_beta   90.00
_cell.angle_gamma   90.00
#
_symmetry.space_group_name_H-M   'P 1'
#
loop_
_entity.id
_entity.type
_entity.pdbx_description
1 polymer ?
#
loop_
_entity_poly.entity_id
_entity_poly.type
_entity_poly.pdbx_seq_one_letter_code
_entity_poly.pdbx_strand_id
1 'polypeptide(L)'
;MLPKDLLEPLGLDALLVTRPENVRYLSGFPHPEDAQVLVTGEGAFLLTDPRYPEAERESRIPAKVLRREEREALLKTLKGRVGFEAEHLPYAALERLRELVPAEWVPTKGVVEKLRLRKTPEEVER
;
A
#
# COMPACT_ATOMS: atom_id res chain seq x y z
N MET A 1 9.65 2.93 10.27
CA MET A 1 9.24 3.58 9.00
C MET A 1 8.10 4.55 9.28
N LEU A 2 8.25 5.78 8.84
CA LEU A 2 7.18 6.78 8.94
C LEU A 2 6.52 6.93 7.58
N PRO A 3 5.21 7.19 7.52
CA PRO A 3 4.52 7.39 6.25
C PRO A 3 5.17 8.45 5.37
N LYS A 4 5.67 9.53 5.97
CA LYS A 4 6.30 10.60 5.21
C LYS A 4 7.53 10.15 4.45
N ASP A 5 8.22 9.10 4.93
CA ASP A 5 9.40 8.59 4.24
C ASP A 5 9.06 8.00 2.88
N LEU A 6 7.82 7.56 2.72
CA LEU A 6 7.34 7.02 1.46
C LEU A 6 6.64 8.06 0.59
N LEU A 7 6.10 9.10 1.20
CA LEU A 7 5.27 10.09 0.52
C LEU A 7 6.01 11.36 0.10
N GLU A 8 6.78 11.94 1.01
CA GLU A 8 7.40 13.23 0.77
C GLU A 8 8.38 13.29 -0.39
N PRO A 9 9.26 12.28 -0.58
CA PRO A 9 10.21 12.34 -1.69
C PRO A 9 9.58 12.50 -3.06
N LEU A 10 8.34 12.04 -3.22
CA LEU A 10 7.62 12.10 -4.48
C LEU A 10 6.46 13.09 -4.47
N GLY A 11 6.30 13.82 -3.37
CA GLY A 11 5.20 14.76 -3.24
C GLY A 11 3.83 14.10 -3.28
N LEU A 12 3.71 12.92 -2.70
CA LEU A 12 2.46 12.17 -2.71
C LEU A 12 1.62 12.44 -1.47
N ASP A 13 0.31 12.41 -1.63
CA ASP A 13 -0.63 12.47 -0.53
C ASP A 13 -0.97 11.08 -0.01
N ALA A 14 -0.83 10.07 -0.86
CA ALA A 14 -1.05 8.67 -0.48
C ALA A 14 -0.28 7.76 -1.43
N LEU A 15 -0.07 6.51 -1.01
CA LEU A 15 0.57 5.49 -1.83
C LEU A 15 -0.16 4.18 -1.65
N LEU A 16 -0.58 3.58 -2.75
CA LEU A 16 -1.22 2.26 -2.73
C LEU A 16 -0.18 1.21 -3.12
N VAL A 17 0.14 0.34 -2.18
CA VAL A 17 1.12 -0.72 -2.36
C VAL A 17 0.40 -2.02 -2.67
N THR A 18 0.69 -2.61 -3.82
CA THR A 18 0.01 -3.82 -4.29
C THR A 18 0.93 -5.02 -4.48
N ARG A 19 2.23 -4.80 -4.65
CA ARG A 19 3.16 -5.91 -4.83
C ARG A 19 3.24 -6.75 -3.56
N PRO A 20 2.97 -8.07 -3.63
CA PRO A 20 2.91 -8.91 -2.42
C PRO A 20 4.15 -8.83 -1.53
N GLU A 21 5.34 -8.84 -2.10
CA GLU A 21 6.57 -8.77 -1.32
C GLU A 21 6.64 -7.48 -0.51
N ASN A 22 6.14 -6.39 -1.07
CA ASN A 22 6.13 -5.09 -0.40
C ASN A 22 5.03 -5.02 0.65
N VAL A 23 3.87 -5.58 0.35
CA VAL A 23 2.77 -5.68 1.31
C VAL A 23 3.23 -6.45 2.54
N ARG A 24 3.90 -7.57 2.33
CA ARG A 24 4.42 -8.38 3.42
C ARG A 24 5.49 -7.64 4.21
N TYR A 25 6.40 -6.97 3.52
CA TYR A 25 7.46 -6.22 4.17
C TYR A 25 6.90 -5.15 5.12
N LEU A 26 5.89 -4.42 4.66
CA LEU A 26 5.32 -3.33 5.45
C LEU A 26 4.41 -3.82 6.58
N SER A 27 3.68 -4.91 6.35
CA SER A 27 2.65 -5.36 7.28
C SER A 27 2.98 -6.63 8.05
N GLY A 28 3.85 -7.47 7.52
CA GLY A 28 4.09 -8.80 8.09
C GLY A 28 2.95 -9.78 7.86
N PHE A 29 1.92 -9.37 7.11
CA PHE A 29 0.76 -10.21 6.89
C PHE A 29 1.12 -11.44 6.04
N PRO A 30 0.70 -12.65 6.47
CA PRO A 30 1.12 -13.90 5.80
C PRO A 30 0.43 -14.21 4.47
N HIS A 31 -0.57 -13.42 4.09
CA HIS A 31 -1.26 -13.61 2.80
C HIS A 31 -1.23 -12.32 1.97
N PRO A 32 -0.03 -11.83 1.64
CA PRO A 32 0.09 -10.52 0.98
C PRO A 32 -0.50 -10.45 -0.43
N GLU A 33 -0.67 -11.59 -1.09
CA GLU A 33 -1.27 -11.65 -2.42
C GLU A 33 -2.75 -11.27 -2.42
N ASP A 34 -3.39 -11.33 -1.25
CA ASP A 34 -4.81 -11.00 -1.09
C ASP A 34 -5.01 -9.72 -0.29
N ALA A 35 -3.99 -8.88 -0.25
CA ALA A 35 -4.05 -7.65 0.53
C ALA A 35 -3.31 -6.53 -0.18
N GLN A 36 -3.53 -5.32 0.32
CA GLN A 36 -2.84 -4.13 -0.16
C GLN A 36 -2.46 -3.30 1.06
N VAL A 37 -1.49 -2.40 0.91
CA VAL A 37 -1.17 -1.44 1.97
C VAL A 37 -1.45 -0.04 1.43
N LEU A 38 -2.24 0.72 2.18
CA LEU A 38 -2.50 2.12 1.86
C LEU A 38 -1.70 2.97 2.83
N VAL A 39 -0.82 3.80 2.30
CA VAL A 39 -0.01 4.73 3.10
C VAL A 39 -0.56 6.13 2.89
N THR A 40 -0.87 6.81 3.99
CA THR A 40 -1.34 8.20 3.96
C THR A 40 -0.55 8.99 4.99
N GLY A 41 -0.81 10.29 5.08
CA GLY A 41 -0.17 11.11 6.11
C GLY A 41 -0.50 10.67 7.53
N GLU A 42 -1.57 9.91 7.70
CA GLU A 42 -1.98 9.42 9.01
C GLU A 42 -1.35 8.08 9.40
N GLY A 43 -0.80 7.35 8.46
CA GLY A 43 -0.18 6.07 8.74
C GLY A 43 -0.28 5.10 7.58
N ALA A 44 0.09 3.86 7.85
CA ALA A 44 0.00 2.77 6.88
C ALA A 44 -1.05 1.79 7.38
N PHE A 45 -1.89 1.33 6.47
CA PHE A 45 -3.01 0.44 6.79
C PHE A 45 -3.03 -0.75 5.85
N LEU A 46 -3.19 -1.94 6.42
CA LEU A 46 -3.38 -3.13 5.61
C LEU A 46 -4.85 -3.22 5.20
N LEU A 47 -5.10 -3.43 3.93
CA LEU A 47 -6.46 -3.61 3.41
C LEU A 47 -6.59 -5.04 2.91
N THR A 48 -7.53 -5.78 3.45
CA THR A 48 -7.82 -7.14 3.00
C THR A 48 -9.32 -7.38 3.05
N ASP A 49 -9.75 -8.62 2.80
CA ASP A 49 -11.17 -8.93 2.68
C ASP A 49 -11.64 -9.90 3.77
N PRO A 50 -12.96 -10.17 3.86
CA PRO A 50 -13.53 -11.01 4.93
C PRO A 50 -13.03 -12.45 4.98
N ARG A 51 -12.28 -12.92 3.99
CA ARG A 51 -11.66 -14.25 4.07
C ARG A 51 -10.62 -14.30 5.19
N TYR A 52 -10.14 -13.13 5.62
CA TYR A 52 -9.07 -13.02 6.62
C TYR A 52 -9.53 -12.22 7.83
N PRO A 53 -10.48 -12.76 8.62
CA PRO A 53 -11.02 -12.00 9.75
C PRO A 53 -10.00 -11.74 10.86
N GLU A 54 -8.88 -12.45 10.85
CA GLU A 54 -7.84 -12.30 11.86
C GLU A 54 -6.68 -11.41 11.41
N ALA A 55 -6.85 -10.72 10.27
CA ALA A 55 -5.78 -9.90 9.71
C ALA A 55 -5.22 -8.89 10.71
N GLU A 56 -6.07 -8.32 11.55
CA GLU A 56 -5.65 -7.33 12.53
C GLU A 56 -4.62 -7.90 13.50
N ARG A 57 -4.76 -9.16 13.87
CA ARG A 57 -3.82 -9.82 14.77
C ARG A 57 -2.54 -10.26 14.08
N GLU A 58 -2.62 -10.49 12.77
CA GLU A 58 -1.50 -10.98 12.00
C GLU A 58 -0.66 -9.88 11.37
N SER A 59 -1.14 -8.65 11.41
CA SER A 59 -0.46 -7.51 10.80
C SER A 59 0.22 -6.64 11.85
N ARG A 60 1.40 -6.12 11.50
CA ARG A 60 2.12 -5.19 12.39
C ARG A 60 1.58 -3.77 12.27
N ILE A 61 0.77 -3.49 11.25
CA ILE A 61 0.14 -2.20 11.05
C ILE A 61 -1.37 -2.37 11.19
N PRO A 62 -2.12 -1.30 11.45
CA PRO A 62 -3.57 -1.42 11.55
C PRO A 62 -4.15 -2.06 10.29
N ALA A 63 -5.05 -3.00 10.46
CA ALA A 63 -5.65 -3.71 9.35
C ALA A 63 -7.13 -3.41 9.26
N LYS A 64 -7.63 -3.30 8.03
CA LYS A 64 -9.04 -3.11 7.75
C LYS A 64 -9.53 -4.29 6.93
N VAL A 65 -10.47 -5.04 7.48
CA VAL A 65 -11.12 -6.15 6.78
C VAL A 65 -12.34 -5.58 6.10
N LEU A 66 -12.28 -5.44 4.78
CA LEU A 66 -13.27 -4.69 4.03
C LEU A 66 -13.90 -5.53 2.93
N ARG A 67 -15.20 -5.40 2.76
CA ARG A 67 -15.87 -5.92 1.58
C ARG A 67 -15.51 -5.03 0.40
N ARG A 68 -15.77 -5.50 -0.80
CA ARG A 68 -15.43 -4.75 -2.00
C ARG A 68 -15.99 -3.33 -1.97
N GLU A 69 -17.27 -3.19 -1.61
CA GLU A 69 -17.91 -1.87 -1.57
C GLU A 69 -17.29 -0.97 -0.52
N GLU A 70 -16.90 -1.55 0.60
CA GLU A 70 -16.26 -0.79 1.68
C GLU A 70 -14.87 -0.33 1.28
N ARG A 71 -14.12 -1.18 0.56
CA ARG A 71 -12.81 -0.81 0.07
C ARG A 71 -12.91 0.30 -0.96
N GLU A 72 -13.88 0.20 -1.86
CA GLU A 72 -14.10 1.23 -2.86
C GLU A 72 -14.48 2.56 -2.21
N ALA A 73 -15.34 2.51 -1.19
CA ALA A 73 -15.74 3.71 -0.47
C ALA A 73 -14.53 4.38 0.21
N LEU A 74 -13.65 3.57 0.79
CA LEU A 74 -12.44 4.09 1.41
C LEU A 74 -11.53 4.74 0.37
N LEU A 75 -11.31 4.08 -0.76
CA LEU A 75 -10.44 4.61 -1.80
C LEU A 75 -10.99 5.90 -2.41
N LYS A 76 -12.32 6.04 -2.47
CA LYS A 76 -12.94 7.26 -2.98
C LYS A 76 -12.64 8.49 -2.11
N THR A 77 -12.21 8.29 -0.87
CA THR A 77 -11.86 9.41 0.00
C THR A 77 -10.49 9.99 -0.31
N LEU A 78 -9.70 9.29 -1.10
CA LEU A 78 -8.36 9.75 -1.44
C LEU A 78 -8.42 10.94 -2.39
N LYS A 79 -7.54 11.91 -2.15
CA LYS A 79 -7.48 13.14 -2.95
C LYS A 79 -6.02 13.49 -3.21
N GLY A 80 -5.81 14.37 -4.18
CA GLY A 80 -4.48 14.85 -4.50
C GLY A 80 -3.70 13.84 -5.31
N ARG A 81 -2.43 13.65 -4.95
CA ARG A 81 -1.53 12.78 -5.70
C ARG A 81 -1.42 11.43 -5.00
N VAL A 82 -1.89 10.39 -5.66
CA VAL A 82 -1.85 9.02 -5.11
C VAL A 82 -0.90 8.18 -5.95
N GLY A 83 0.16 7.69 -5.32
CA GLY A 83 1.13 6.85 -5.99
C GLY A 83 0.65 5.41 -6.11
N PHE A 84 1.10 4.73 -7.15
CA PHE A 84 0.85 3.30 -7.30
C PHE A 84 2.11 2.63 -7.84
N GLU A 85 2.21 1.33 -7.66
CA GLU A 85 3.37 0.58 -8.13
C GLU A 85 3.23 0.25 -9.60
N ALA A 86 3.87 1.05 -10.44
CA ALA A 86 3.72 0.96 -11.89
C ALA A 86 4.15 -0.36 -12.48
N GLU A 87 5.10 -1.03 -11.84
CA GLU A 87 5.59 -2.32 -12.34
C GLU A 87 4.74 -3.51 -11.90
N HIS A 88 3.78 -3.28 -11.02
CA HIS A 88 2.94 -4.36 -10.52
C HIS A 88 1.47 -4.18 -10.85
N LEU A 89 0.95 -2.96 -10.76
CA LEU A 89 -0.47 -2.73 -10.96
C LEU A 89 -0.85 -2.87 -12.44
N PRO A 90 -1.74 -3.82 -12.80
CA PRO A 90 -2.15 -3.97 -14.19
C PRO A 90 -2.85 -2.72 -14.71
N TYR A 91 -2.69 -2.46 -16.00
CA TYR A 91 -3.28 -1.28 -16.62
C TYR A 91 -4.81 -1.22 -16.43
N ALA A 92 -5.47 -2.35 -16.59
CA ALA A 92 -6.93 -2.40 -16.41
C ALA A 92 -7.35 -2.04 -14.99
N ALA A 93 -6.55 -2.42 -14.00
CA ALA A 93 -6.82 -2.06 -12.61
C ALA A 93 -6.62 -0.56 -12.41
N LEU A 94 -5.60 0.02 -13.03
CA LEU A 94 -5.36 1.45 -12.95
C LEU A 94 -6.51 2.25 -13.57
N GLU A 95 -7.02 1.80 -14.71
CA GLU A 95 -8.16 2.46 -15.34
C GLU A 95 -9.38 2.48 -14.45
N ARG A 96 -9.64 1.36 -13.78
CA ARG A 96 -10.74 1.27 -12.83
C ARG A 96 -10.57 2.24 -11.68
N LEU A 97 -9.35 2.32 -11.15
CA LEU A 97 -9.06 3.25 -10.06
C LEU A 97 -9.24 4.69 -10.50
N ARG A 98 -8.84 5.02 -11.72
CA ARG A 98 -9.04 6.36 -12.25
C ARG A 98 -10.50 6.75 -12.36
N GLU A 99 -11.35 5.81 -12.72
CA GLU A 99 -12.77 6.05 -12.80
C GLU A 99 -13.41 6.19 -11.42
N LEU A 100 -12.94 5.40 -10.48
CA LEU A 100 -13.51 5.31 -9.15
C LEU A 100 -13.05 6.43 -8.22
N VAL A 101 -11.79 6.81 -8.30
CA VAL A 101 -11.15 7.70 -7.32
C VAL A 101 -10.73 9.01 -7.99
N PRO A 102 -11.27 10.15 -7.54
CA PRO A 102 -10.97 11.46 -8.15
C PRO A 102 -9.64 12.01 -7.66
N ALA A 103 -8.55 11.34 -8.02
CA ALA A 103 -7.21 11.74 -7.61
C ALA A 103 -6.28 11.70 -8.81
N GLU A 104 -5.12 12.31 -8.66
CA GLU A 104 -4.07 12.20 -9.66
C GLU A 104 -3.26 10.94 -9.36
N TRP A 105 -3.32 9.95 -10.24
CA TRP A 105 -2.58 8.70 -10.06
C TRP A 105 -1.17 8.84 -10.60
N VAL A 106 -0.19 8.66 -9.71
CA VAL A 106 1.22 8.89 -10.01
C VAL A 106 1.97 7.56 -10.06
N PRO A 107 2.54 7.18 -11.21
CA PRO A 107 3.32 5.95 -11.28
C PRO A 107 4.60 6.07 -10.48
N THR A 108 4.90 5.05 -9.68
CA THR A 108 6.13 4.99 -8.91
C THR A 108 6.88 3.70 -9.20
N LYS A 109 8.18 3.72 -8.96
CA LYS A 109 9.03 2.54 -9.11
C LYS A 109 9.98 2.45 -7.94
N GLY A 110 10.05 1.28 -7.35
CA GLY A 110 11.06 0.98 -6.36
C GLY A 110 10.97 1.73 -5.05
N VAL A 111 9.82 2.30 -4.69
CA VAL A 111 9.68 3.09 -3.47
C VAL A 111 9.88 2.21 -2.23
N VAL A 112 9.12 1.13 -2.12
CA VAL A 112 9.24 0.22 -0.99
C VAL A 112 10.51 -0.63 -1.11
N GLU A 113 10.87 -1.00 -2.33
CA GLU A 113 12.08 -1.78 -2.57
C GLU A 113 13.32 -1.06 -2.06
N LYS A 114 13.37 0.26 -2.17
CA LYS A 114 14.48 1.04 -1.62
C LYS A 114 14.58 0.93 -0.11
N LEU A 115 13.45 0.88 0.58
CA LEU A 115 13.44 0.67 2.01
C LEU A 115 13.96 -0.71 2.37
N ARG A 116 13.58 -1.72 1.61
CA ARG A 116 14.05 -3.09 1.84
C ARG A 116 15.55 -3.19 1.65
N LEU A 117 16.08 -2.54 0.64
CA LEU A 117 17.52 -2.54 0.39
C LEU A 117 18.30 -1.83 1.49
N ARG A 118 17.75 -0.76 2.04
CA ARG A 118 18.41 -0.02 3.11
C ARG A 118 18.66 -0.86 4.35
N LYS A 119 17.81 -1.83 4.61
CA LYS A 119 17.96 -2.71 5.77
C LYS A 119 18.96 -3.82 5.54
N THR A 120 19.17 -4.19 4.29
CA THR A 120 20.05 -5.29 3.95
C THR A 120 21.49 -5.13 4.48
N PRO A 121 22.13 -3.96 4.33
CA PRO A 121 23.49 -3.80 4.85
C PRO A 121 23.58 -4.03 6.35
N GLU A 122 22.62 -3.56 7.09
CA GLU A 122 22.58 -3.75 8.53
C GLU A 122 22.45 -5.21 8.91
N GLU A 123 21.64 -5.94 8.18
CA GLU A 123 21.43 -7.35 8.43
C GLU A 123 22.70 -8.15 8.11
N VAL A 124 23.40 -7.76 7.08
CA VAL A 124 24.64 -8.44 6.68
C VAL A 124 25.74 -8.25 7.70
N GLU A 125 25.79 -7.09 8.33
CA GLU A 125 26.82 -6.78 9.31
C GLU A 125 26.68 -7.59 10.60
N ARG A 126 25.57 -8.18 10.83
CA ARG A 126 25.30 -8.96 12.03
C ARG A 126 25.59 -10.44 11.82
#